data_a074f21d90cc0e35362b9bb366b3e943
#
_entry.id   a074f21d90cc0e35362b9bb366b3e943
#
_cell.length_a   1.000
_cell.length_b   1.000
_cell.length_c   1.000
_cell.angle_alpha   90.00
_cell.angle_beta   90.00
_cell.angle_gamma   90.00
#
_symmetry.space_group_name_H-M   'P 1'
#
loop_
_entity.id
_entity.type
_entity.pdbx_description
1 polymer ?
#
loop_
_entity_poly.entity_id
_entity_poly.type
_entity_poly.pdbx_seq_one_letter_code
_entity_poly.pdbx_strand_id
1 'polypeptide(L)'
;MARIRKIRTFANTNSVIPFHETSVSRGLSMEHSAYKIHIVFAAAYVARELHQGQKDKGGNDYFSSHLLPVGKSGHGWKEQVVGLLHDAAEDTPNDISTVLHLVKLRLEMWMNNPDDRSWIGDFENDFFPYPAEQCHMPTEEEWDEIATALQLLNQHTAPNREVYLSRICTNKLALKVKLNDLRSYMDISRIAEPTEKDMERLERYKLEYKRLMDSFSKND
;
A
#
# COMPACT_ATOMS: atom_id res chain seq x y z
N MET A 1 -33.77 1.54 -8.45
CA MET A 1 -33.32 1.39 -9.85
C MET A 1 -31.88 1.84 -9.94
N ALA A 2 -30.93 0.90 -9.97
CA ALA A 2 -29.50 1.15 -9.98
C ALA A 2 -29.03 1.44 -11.41
N ARG A 3 -28.33 2.56 -11.60
CA ARG A 3 -27.69 2.89 -12.89
C ARG A 3 -26.33 2.22 -12.97
N ILE A 4 -26.26 1.17 -13.77
CA ILE A 4 -25.02 0.53 -14.21
C ILE A 4 -24.30 1.49 -15.16
N ARG A 5 -23.12 2.01 -14.78
CA ARG A 5 -22.25 2.73 -15.72
C ARG A 5 -21.44 1.71 -16.54
N LYS A 6 -21.65 1.76 -17.84
CA LYS A 6 -20.96 0.95 -18.85
C LYS A 6 -19.45 1.25 -18.84
N ILE A 7 -18.67 0.20 -18.66
CA ILE A 7 -17.22 0.18 -18.95
C ILE A 7 -17.08 0.24 -20.47
N ARG A 8 -16.37 1.25 -20.98
CA ARG A 8 -16.00 1.32 -22.39
C ARG A 8 -14.82 0.40 -22.65
N THR A 9 -15.06 -0.67 -23.36
CA THR A 9 -14.04 -1.52 -23.98
C THR A 9 -13.34 -0.76 -25.10
N PHE A 10 -12.04 -0.57 -25.02
CA PHE A 10 -11.24 -0.09 -26.15
C PHE A 10 -10.83 -1.26 -27.02
N ALA A 11 -11.25 -1.21 -28.26
CA ALA A 11 -10.93 -2.19 -29.28
C ALA A 11 -9.49 -2.05 -29.75
N ASN A 12 -8.89 -3.22 -29.92
CA ASN A 12 -7.58 -3.52 -30.46
C ASN A 12 -7.46 -3.08 -31.94
N THR A 13 -6.45 -2.23 -32.25
CA THR A 13 -5.98 -2.09 -33.63
C THR A 13 -4.49 -2.39 -33.69
N ASN A 14 -4.17 -3.61 -34.17
CA ASN A 14 -2.83 -4.00 -34.57
C ASN A 14 -2.35 -3.11 -35.72
N SER A 15 -1.28 -2.34 -35.51
CA SER A 15 -0.41 -1.90 -36.58
C SER A 15 1.04 -2.19 -36.20
N VAL A 16 1.60 -3.17 -36.91
CA VAL A 16 3.01 -3.56 -36.82
C VAL A 16 3.83 -2.50 -37.56
N ILE A 17 4.71 -1.79 -36.85
CA ILE A 17 5.73 -0.92 -37.45
C ILE A 17 7.07 -1.65 -37.34
N PRO A 18 7.86 -1.81 -38.40
CA PRO A 18 9.13 -2.54 -38.38
C PRO A 18 10.22 -1.70 -37.69
N PHE A 19 10.93 -2.37 -36.77
CA PHE A 19 12.11 -1.83 -36.08
C PHE A 19 13.26 -1.66 -37.08
N HIS A 20 13.72 -0.42 -37.24
CA HIS A 20 15.02 -0.14 -37.86
C HIS A 20 16.05 0.06 -36.75
N GLU A 21 16.99 -0.88 -36.64
CA GLU A 21 18.19 -0.71 -35.83
C GLU A 21 19.07 0.39 -36.44
N THR A 22 19.23 1.48 -35.73
CA THR A 22 20.39 2.39 -35.92
C THR A 22 21.09 2.59 -34.58
N SER A 23 22.31 2.06 -34.53
CA SER A 23 23.27 2.22 -33.47
C SER A 23 23.60 3.70 -33.23
N VAL A 24 23.23 4.24 -32.08
CA VAL A 24 23.87 5.41 -31.48
C VAL A 24 24.09 5.14 -29.99
N SER A 25 25.22 4.56 -29.70
CA SER A 25 25.82 4.53 -28.37
C SER A 25 26.46 5.88 -28.07
N ARG A 26 25.81 6.74 -27.31
CA ARG A 26 26.37 7.80 -26.43
C ARG A 26 25.21 8.69 -25.94
N GLY A 27 24.90 8.62 -24.65
CA GLY A 27 24.02 9.62 -24.03
C GLY A 27 22.92 9.10 -23.09
N LEU A 28 22.93 7.83 -22.69
CA LEU A 28 21.84 7.22 -21.90
C LEU A 28 22.04 7.24 -20.37
N SER A 29 23.02 8.00 -19.84
CA SER A 29 23.30 7.94 -18.39
C SER A 29 22.70 9.08 -17.54
N MET A 30 22.04 10.06 -18.11
CA MET A 30 21.49 11.19 -17.33
C MET A 30 19.97 11.35 -17.37
N GLU A 31 19.24 10.69 -18.28
CA GLU A 31 17.78 10.87 -18.38
C GLU A 31 16.95 9.89 -17.57
N HIS A 32 17.53 8.77 -17.11
CA HIS A 32 16.80 7.79 -16.27
C HIS A 32 16.62 8.24 -14.82
N SER A 33 17.23 9.32 -14.37
CA SER A 33 17.10 9.80 -12.99
C SER A 33 15.84 10.67 -12.75
N ALA A 34 15.19 11.13 -13.80
CA ALA A 34 14.08 12.08 -13.69
C ALA A 34 12.70 11.43 -13.49
N TYR A 35 12.56 10.12 -13.76
CA TYR A 35 11.25 9.45 -13.77
C TYR A 35 11.20 8.23 -12.87
N LYS A 36 11.60 8.40 -11.61
CA LYS A 36 11.42 7.34 -10.63
C LYS A 36 9.97 7.34 -10.15
N ILE A 37 9.15 6.62 -10.87
CA ILE A 37 7.77 6.37 -10.47
C ILE A 37 7.83 5.40 -9.30
N HIS A 38 7.57 5.93 -8.12
CA HIS A 38 7.66 5.15 -6.90
C HIS A 38 6.49 4.19 -6.81
N ILE A 39 6.79 2.92 -6.58
CA ILE A 39 5.77 1.93 -6.24
C ILE A 39 4.89 2.39 -5.07
N VAL A 40 5.44 3.18 -4.15
CA VAL A 40 4.69 3.76 -3.02
C VAL A 40 3.54 4.65 -3.52
N PHE A 41 3.78 5.48 -4.55
CA PHE A 41 2.71 6.30 -5.13
C PHE A 41 1.66 5.43 -5.84
N ALA A 42 2.09 4.38 -6.55
CA ALA A 42 1.16 3.43 -7.16
C ALA A 42 0.28 2.75 -6.12
N ALA A 43 0.87 2.32 -5.02
CA ALA A 43 0.16 1.72 -3.90
C ALA A 43 -0.80 2.73 -3.24
N ALA A 44 -0.37 3.99 -3.03
CA ALA A 44 -1.22 5.05 -2.48
C ALA A 44 -2.42 5.33 -3.39
N TYR A 45 -2.20 5.42 -4.70
CA TYR A 45 -3.27 5.61 -5.66
C TYR A 45 -4.27 4.46 -5.61
N VAL A 46 -3.80 3.21 -5.68
CA VAL A 46 -4.66 2.02 -5.64
C VAL A 46 -5.42 1.94 -4.31
N ALA A 47 -4.74 2.16 -3.18
CA ALA A 47 -5.39 2.18 -1.87
C ALA A 47 -6.51 3.22 -1.80
N ARG A 48 -6.29 4.45 -2.29
CA ARG A 48 -7.31 5.50 -2.33
C ARG A 48 -8.51 5.13 -3.19
N GLU A 49 -8.27 4.54 -4.37
CA GLU A 49 -9.35 4.12 -5.27
C GLU A 49 -10.18 2.97 -4.68
N LEU A 50 -9.51 1.96 -4.09
CA LEU A 50 -10.18 0.80 -3.51
C LEU A 50 -11.04 1.15 -2.29
N HIS A 51 -10.62 2.14 -1.49
CA HIS A 51 -11.32 2.60 -0.29
C HIS A 51 -12.14 3.88 -0.52
N GLN A 52 -12.42 4.23 -1.79
CA GLN A 52 -13.17 5.44 -2.11
C GLN A 52 -14.55 5.44 -1.44
N GLY A 53 -14.82 6.48 -0.64
CA GLY A 53 -16.07 6.65 0.08
C GLY A 53 -16.15 5.91 1.41
N GLN A 54 -15.17 5.07 1.76
CA GLN A 54 -15.06 4.46 3.08
C GLN A 54 -14.71 5.52 4.13
N LYS A 55 -15.30 5.38 5.31
CA LYS A 55 -15.09 6.29 6.44
C LYS A 55 -14.51 5.53 7.62
N ASP A 56 -13.64 6.22 8.37
CA ASP A 56 -13.21 5.75 9.69
C ASP A 56 -14.33 5.95 10.73
N LYS A 57 -14.08 5.55 11.98
CA LYS A 57 -15.05 5.72 13.06
C LYS A 57 -15.32 7.17 13.46
N GLY A 58 -14.41 8.06 13.15
CA GLY A 58 -14.56 9.50 13.33
C GLY A 58 -15.37 10.15 12.19
N GLY A 59 -15.76 9.39 11.14
CA GLY A 59 -16.45 9.89 9.95
C GLY A 59 -15.51 10.52 8.92
N ASN A 60 -14.19 10.43 9.11
CA ASN A 60 -13.18 10.95 8.20
C ASN A 60 -12.97 10.00 7.02
N ASP A 61 -12.42 10.50 5.92
CA ASP A 61 -12.00 9.68 4.80
C ASP A 61 -10.97 8.64 5.24
N TYR A 62 -11.24 7.34 4.95
CA TYR A 62 -10.44 6.22 5.47
C TYR A 62 -9.01 6.23 4.96
N PHE A 63 -8.82 6.54 3.67
CA PHE A 63 -7.48 6.63 3.11
C PHE A 63 -6.64 7.70 3.84
N SER A 64 -7.17 8.91 3.96
CA SER A 64 -6.45 10.05 4.53
C SER A 64 -6.24 9.93 6.05
N SER A 65 -7.21 9.35 6.77
CA SER A 65 -7.18 9.26 8.23
C SER A 65 -6.50 8.02 8.79
N HIS A 66 -6.34 6.96 7.97
CA HIS A 66 -5.78 5.69 8.42
C HIS A 66 -4.70 5.14 7.48
N LEU A 67 -5.02 4.81 6.22
CA LEU A 67 -4.07 4.12 5.34
C LEU A 67 -2.83 4.96 5.04
N LEU A 68 -3.01 6.24 4.75
CA LEU A 68 -1.90 7.16 4.48
C LEU A 68 -0.98 7.34 5.69
N PRO A 69 -1.46 7.60 6.91
CA PRO A 69 -0.65 7.62 8.13
C PRO A 69 0.12 6.33 8.40
N VAL A 70 -0.50 5.15 8.21
CA VAL A 70 0.18 3.86 8.38
C VAL A 70 1.29 3.70 7.34
N GLY A 71 1.02 4.01 6.07
CA GLY A 71 2.02 3.99 5.00
C GLY A 71 3.18 4.94 5.27
N LYS A 72 2.92 6.18 5.67
CA LYS A 72 3.95 7.18 6.01
C LYS A 72 4.81 6.78 7.20
N SER A 73 4.31 5.96 8.11
CA SER A 73 5.06 5.46 9.26
C SER A 73 6.08 4.37 8.91
N GLY A 74 6.07 3.85 7.69
CA GLY A 74 7.04 2.87 7.21
C GLY A 74 8.43 3.47 7.01
N HIS A 75 9.48 2.76 7.48
CA HIS A 75 10.87 3.20 7.35
C HIS A 75 11.51 2.85 5.99
N GLY A 76 10.87 2.05 5.17
CA GLY A 76 11.32 1.68 3.83
C GLY A 76 10.15 1.50 2.88
N TRP A 77 10.43 1.51 1.58
CA TRP A 77 9.37 1.48 0.57
C TRP A 77 8.45 0.24 0.67
N LYS A 78 8.97 -0.94 1.04
CA LYS A 78 8.15 -2.15 1.26
C LYS A 78 7.19 -1.97 2.45
N GLU A 79 7.68 -1.40 3.55
CA GLU A 79 6.83 -1.10 4.73
C GLU A 79 5.73 -0.11 4.36
N GLN A 80 6.04 0.89 3.54
CA GLN A 80 5.05 1.88 3.10
C GLN A 80 4.02 1.28 2.15
N VAL A 81 4.45 0.50 1.16
CA VAL A 81 3.54 -0.19 0.23
C VAL A 81 2.60 -1.12 0.99
N VAL A 82 3.13 -1.96 1.87
CA VAL A 82 2.31 -2.87 2.68
C VAL A 82 1.41 -2.09 3.64
N GLY A 83 1.91 -0.99 4.23
CA GLY A 83 1.12 -0.12 5.10
C GLY A 83 -0.05 0.57 4.39
N LEU A 84 0.12 0.97 3.13
CA LEU A 84 -0.95 1.53 2.31
C LEU A 84 -2.01 0.50 1.90
N LEU A 85 -1.60 -0.75 1.68
CA LEU A 85 -2.45 -1.80 1.10
C LEU A 85 -2.98 -2.81 2.12
N HIS A 86 -2.61 -2.71 3.41
CA HIS A 86 -2.84 -3.77 4.40
C HIS A 86 -4.31 -4.16 4.59
N ASP A 87 -5.23 -3.20 4.46
CA ASP A 87 -6.67 -3.44 4.58
C ASP A 87 -7.35 -3.70 3.22
N ALA A 88 -6.64 -3.56 2.09
CA ALA A 88 -7.25 -3.62 0.78
C ALA A 88 -7.95 -4.97 0.50
N ALA A 89 -7.34 -6.10 0.91
CA ALA A 89 -7.95 -7.42 0.76
C ALA A 89 -8.84 -7.83 1.94
N GLU A 90 -8.85 -7.07 3.04
CA GLU A 90 -9.72 -7.30 4.19
C GLU A 90 -11.04 -6.55 4.05
N ASP A 91 -10.97 -5.28 3.66
CA ASP A 91 -12.10 -4.35 3.66
C ASP A 91 -12.73 -4.13 2.28
N THR A 92 -12.18 -4.71 1.22
CA THR A 92 -12.72 -4.59 -0.15
C THR A 92 -12.96 -5.97 -0.77
N PRO A 93 -13.75 -6.08 -1.85
CA PRO A 93 -14.01 -7.37 -2.51
C PRO A 93 -12.83 -7.91 -3.33
N ASN A 94 -11.64 -7.33 -3.20
CA ASN A 94 -10.46 -7.72 -3.97
C ASN A 94 -9.57 -8.66 -3.15
N ASP A 95 -9.04 -9.69 -3.79
CA ASP A 95 -7.97 -10.49 -3.21
C ASP A 95 -6.58 -9.81 -3.37
N ILE A 96 -5.58 -10.30 -2.67
CA ILE A 96 -4.22 -9.75 -2.69
C ILE A 96 -3.62 -9.78 -4.10
N SER A 97 -3.89 -10.83 -4.87
CA SER A 97 -3.41 -10.96 -6.25
C SER A 97 -3.96 -9.84 -7.13
N THR A 98 -5.25 -9.57 -7.01
CA THR A 98 -5.92 -8.46 -7.71
C THR A 98 -5.36 -7.10 -7.28
N VAL A 99 -5.19 -6.87 -5.97
CA VAL A 99 -4.63 -5.62 -5.42
C VAL A 99 -3.24 -5.37 -6.00
N LEU A 100 -2.34 -6.36 -5.94
CA LEU A 100 -0.98 -6.22 -6.46
C LEU A 100 -0.94 -6.07 -7.98
N HIS A 101 -1.84 -6.75 -8.71
CA HIS A 101 -1.98 -6.58 -10.16
C HIS A 101 -2.37 -5.13 -10.51
N LEU A 102 -3.29 -4.52 -9.76
CA LEU A 102 -3.65 -3.11 -9.95
C LEU A 102 -2.46 -2.16 -9.73
N VAL A 103 -1.61 -2.43 -8.73
CA VAL A 103 -0.39 -1.65 -8.49
C VAL A 103 0.60 -1.83 -9.65
N LYS A 104 0.83 -3.07 -10.11
CA LYS A 104 1.70 -3.34 -11.28
C LYS A 104 1.19 -2.60 -12.53
N LEU A 105 -0.10 -2.71 -12.84
CA LEU A 105 -0.71 -2.00 -13.97
C LEU A 105 -0.53 -0.48 -13.88
N ARG A 106 -0.69 0.09 -12.69
CA ARG A 106 -0.52 1.53 -12.47
C ARG A 106 0.93 1.95 -12.74
N LEU A 107 1.90 1.18 -12.25
CA LEU A 107 3.31 1.42 -12.53
C LEU A 107 3.63 1.36 -14.03
N GLU A 108 3.14 0.33 -14.73
CA GLU A 108 3.33 0.18 -16.17
C GLU A 108 2.72 1.35 -16.96
N MET A 109 1.52 1.79 -16.59
CA MET A 109 0.89 2.95 -17.22
C MET A 109 1.75 4.21 -17.10
N TRP A 110 2.35 4.45 -15.94
CA TRP A 110 3.19 5.62 -15.71
C TRP A 110 4.55 5.52 -16.41
N MET A 111 5.13 4.33 -16.47
CA MET A 111 6.37 4.10 -17.20
C MET A 111 6.16 4.35 -18.71
N ASN A 112 5.00 4.01 -19.25
CA ASN A 112 4.64 4.22 -20.66
C ASN A 112 4.21 5.66 -20.98
N ASN A 113 3.82 6.44 -19.96
CA ASN A 113 3.44 7.85 -20.11
C ASN A 113 4.03 8.70 -18.98
N PRO A 114 5.35 8.95 -19.01
CA PRO A 114 6.05 9.65 -17.94
C PRO A 114 5.63 11.13 -17.80
N ASP A 115 4.98 11.71 -18.80
CA ASP A 115 4.48 13.08 -18.74
C ASP A 115 3.16 13.20 -17.98
N ASP A 116 2.43 12.10 -17.77
CA ASP A 116 1.23 12.08 -16.93
C ASP A 116 1.60 12.04 -15.46
N ARG A 117 1.96 13.20 -14.92
CA ARG A 117 2.31 13.40 -13.50
C ARG A 117 1.14 13.93 -12.68
N SER A 118 -0.04 14.01 -13.23
CA SER A 118 -1.22 14.62 -12.60
C SER A 118 -1.59 14.02 -11.23
N TRP A 119 -1.17 12.80 -10.98
CA TRP A 119 -1.44 12.03 -9.78
C TRP A 119 -0.31 12.10 -8.73
N ILE A 120 0.93 12.45 -9.12
CA ILE A 120 2.08 12.53 -8.18
C ILE A 120 1.90 13.71 -7.23
N GLY A 121 1.45 14.86 -7.74
CA GLY A 121 1.33 16.08 -6.97
C GLY A 121 0.49 15.95 -5.69
N ASP A 122 -0.49 15.03 -5.69
CA ASP A 122 -1.33 14.77 -4.53
C ASP A 122 -0.57 14.13 -3.36
N PHE A 123 0.54 13.41 -3.65
CA PHE A 123 1.27 12.62 -2.66
C PHE A 123 2.75 13.00 -2.53
N GLU A 124 3.27 13.89 -3.38
CA GLU A 124 4.70 14.21 -3.45
C GLU A 124 5.27 14.64 -2.09
N ASN A 125 4.57 15.50 -1.37
CA ASN A 125 4.99 15.98 -0.06
C ASN A 125 4.82 14.95 1.07
N ASP A 126 4.01 13.90 0.84
CA ASP A 126 3.73 12.89 1.86
C ASP A 126 4.82 11.84 1.97
N PHE A 127 5.54 11.57 0.87
CA PHE A 127 6.51 10.48 0.79
C PHE A 127 7.94 10.93 0.50
N PHE A 128 8.23 12.24 0.42
CA PHE A 128 9.58 12.76 0.25
C PHE A 128 10.29 13.03 1.59
N PRO A 129 11.62 12.81 1.68
CA PRO A 129 12.58 12.42 0.64
C PRO A 129 12.99 10.95 0.78
N TYR A 130 12.74 10.10 -0.22
CA TYR A 130 13.43 8.82 -0.34
C TYR A 130 14.73 9.01 -1.13
N PRO A 131 15.83 8.35 -0.73
CA PRO A 131 17.02 8.30 -1.56
C PRO A 131 16.67 7.70 -2.91
N ALA A 132 17.17 8.35 -3.96
CA ALA A 132 16.93 7.93 -5.34
C ALA A 132 17.26 6.45 -5.64
N GLU A 133 18.14 5.88 -4.84
CA GLU A 133 18.62 4.49 -4.93
C GLU A 133 17.56 3.44 -4.54
N GLN A 134 16.50 3.84 -3.84
CA GLN A 134 15.41 2.93 -3.43
C GLN A 134 14.26 2.87 -4.44
N CYS A 135 14.36 3.60 -5.54
CA CYS A 135 13.32 3.68 -6.56
C CYS A 135 13.68 2.78 -7.74
N HIS A 136 13.26 1.54 -7.68
CA HIS A 136 13.42 0.56 -8.76
C HIS A 136 12.10 -0.19 -8.99
N MET A 137 12.00 -0.86 -10.15
CA MET A 137 10.90 -1.83 -10.34
C MET A 137 11.16 -3.01 -9.41
N PRO A 138 10.18 -3.40 -8.60
CA PRO A 138 10.32 -4.58 -7.75
C PRO A 138 10.61 -5.84 -8.55
N THR A 139 11.50 -6.69 -8.02
CA THR A 139 11.71 -8.04 -8.54
C THR A 139 10.52 -8.93 -8.16
N GLU A 140 10.41 -10.12 -8.77
CA GLU A 140 9.36 -11.06 -8.39
C GLU A 140 9.49 -11.49 -6.92
N GLU A 141 10.72 -11.64 -6.39
CA GLU A 141 10.95 -11.94 -4.98
C GLU A 141 10.44 -10.82 -4.06
N GLU A 142 10.63 -9.56 -4.46
CA GLU A 142 10.12 -8.40 -3.70
C GLU A 142 8.59 -8.32 -3.72
N TRP A 143 7.96 -8.66 -4.86
CA TRP A 143 6.51 -8.80 -4.95
C TRP A 143 5.98 -9.92 -4.06
N ASP A 144 6.68 -11.07 -4.00
CA ASP A 144 6.32 -12.20 -3.14
C ASP A 144 6.47 -11.86 -1.66
N GLU A 145 7.50 -11.09 -1.26
CA GLU A 145 7.64 -10.58 0.10
C GLU A 145 6.46 -9.68 0.50
N ILE A 146 6.05 -8.75 -0.39
CA ILE A 146 4.89 -7.87 -0.18
C ILE A 146 3.61 -8.71 -0.08
N ALA A 147 3.39 -9.64 -1.02
CA ALA A 147 2.22 -10.52 -1.04
C ALA A 147 2.11 -11.33 0.25
N THR A 148 3.24 -11.91 0.70
CA THR A 148 3.31 -12.68 1.95
C THR A 148 2.95 -11.82 3.16
N ALA A 149 3.49 -10.61 3.25
CA ALA A 149 3.18 -9.70 4.35
C ALA A 149 1.69 -9.32 4.36
N LEU A 150 1.11 -8.98 3.21
CA LEU A 150 -0.32 -8.67 3.09
C LEU A 150 -1.20 -9.87 3.46
N GLN A 151 -0.82 -11.09 3.04
CA GLN A 151 -1.55 -12.31 3.40
C GLN A 151 -1.57 -12.56 4.91
N LEU A 152 -0.46 -12.28 5.59
CA LEU A 152 -0.37 -12.42 7.05
C LEU A 152 -1.16 -11.34 7.79
N LEU A 153 -1.30 -10.16 7.20
CA LEU A 153 -2.06 -9.02 7.76
C LEU A 153 -3.57 -9.17 7.57
N ASN A 154 -4.05 -9.97 6.63
CA ASN A 154 -5.48 -10.22 6.45
C ASN A 154 -6.00 -11.18 7.55
N GLN A 155 -6.71 -10.62 8.54
CA GLN A 155 -7.21 -11.39 9.70
C GLN A 155 -8.27 -12.43 9.31
N HIS A 156 -9.01 -12.24 8.22
CA HIS A 156 -10.02 -13.20 7.75
C HIS A 156 -9.43 -14.54 7.33
N THR A 157 -8.13 -14.60 7.06
CA THR A 157 -7.42 -15.83 6.71
C THR A 157 -6.95 -16.64 7.93
N ALA A 158 -7.14 -16.13 9.14
CA ALA A 158 -6.76 -16.80 10.38
C ALA A 158 -8.01 -17.31 11.13
N PRO A 159 -7.94 -18.48 11.77
CA PRO A 159 -9.09 -19.06 12.47
C PRO A 159 -9.51 -18.26 13.72
N ASN A 160 -8.60 -17.52 14.31
CA ASN A 160 -8.85 -16.67 15.48
C ASN A 160 -7.74 -15.61 15.64
N ARG A 161 -7.97 -14.64 16.54
CA ARG A 161 -7.07 -13.52 16.80
C ARG A 161 -5.69 -13.95 17.31
N GLU A 162 -5.62 -14.99 18.11
CA GLU A 162 -4.37 -15.51 18.67
C GLU A 162 -3.45 -16.03 17.56
N VAL A 163 -3.99 -16.87 16.67
CA VAL A 163 -3.26 -17.41 15.51
C VAL A 163 -2.87 -16.28 14.57
N TYR A 164 -3.76 -15.31 14.36
CA TYR A 164 -3.47 -14.14 13.53
C TYR A 164 -2.23 -13.38 14.02
N LEU A 165 -2.19 -13.00 15.31
CA LEU A 165 -1.05 -12.28 15.88
C LEU A 165 0.23 -13.13 15.88
N SER A 166 0.12 -14.43 16.16
CA SER A 166 1.26 -15.33 16.13
C SER A 166 1.88 -15.46 14.74
N ARG A 167 1.05 -15.50 13.69
CA ARG A 167 1.51 -15.53 12.28
C ARG A 167 2.24 -14.25 11.89
N ILE A 168 1.73 -13.09 12.30
CA ILE A 168 2.38 -11.78 12.05
C ILE A 168 3.80 -11.77 12.63
N CYS A 169 4.01 -12.35 13.82
CA CYS A 169 5.34 -12.41 14.45
C CYS A 169 6.39 -13.20 13.64
N THR A 170 5.97 -14.05 12.70
CA THR A 170 6.90 -14.83 11.85
C THR A 170 7.46 -14.04 10.66
N ASN A 171 6.95 -12.85 10.39
CA ASN A 171 7.37 -12.02 9.25
C ASN A 171 7.66 -10.58 9.70
N LYS A 172 8.93 -10.17 9.56
CA LYS A 172 9.41 -8.85 10.03
C LYS A 172 8.68 -7.68 9.37
N LEU A 173 8.34 -7.79 8.07
CA LEU A 173 7.63 -6.76 7.33
C LEU A 173 6.18 -6.62 7.82
N ALA A 174 5.44 -7.73 7.92
CA ALA A 174 4.07 -7.73 8.45
C ALA A 174 4.02 -7.23 9.91
N LEU A 175 4.99 -7.62 10.73
CA LEU A 175 5.08 -7.21 12.14
C LEU A 175 5.25 -5.70 12.28
N LYS A 176 6.17 -5.10 11.51
CA LYS A 176 6.40 -3.64 11.52
C LYS A 176 5.17 -2.86 11.07
N VAL A 177 4.52 -3.32 9.99
CA VAL A 177 3.31 -2.69 9.49
C VAL A 177 2.18 -2.81 10.52
N LYS A 178 1.99 -3.97 11.15
CA LYS A 178 0.96 -4.13 12.21
C LYS A 178 1.21 -3.26 13.43
N LEU A 179 2.47 -3.03 13.79
CA LEU A 179 2.81 -2.07 14.86
C LEU A 179 2.42 -0.64 14.48
N ASN A 180 2.64 -0.23 13.24
CA ASN A 180 2.23 1.09 12.75
C ASN A 180 0.71 1.22 12.68
N ASP A 181 0.01 0.21 12.20
CA ASP A 181 -1.45 0.12 12.17
C ASP A 181 -2.06 0.23 13.58
N LEU A 182 -1.59 -0.57 14.54
CA LEU A 182 -2.05 -0.49 15.93
C LEU A 182 -1.78 0.89 16.54
N ARG A 183 -0.65 1.52 16.23
CA ARG A 183 -0.33 2.87 16.69
C ARG A 183 -1.33 3.89 16.13
N SER A 184 -1.71 3.77 14.86
CA SER A 184 -2.75 4.59 14.25
C SER A 184 -4.11 4.40 14.92
N TYR A 185 -4.50 3.15 15.22
CA TYR A 185 -5.76 2.88 15.93
C TYR A 185 -5.77 3.29 17.40
N MET A 186 -4.61 3.36 18.05
CA MET A 186 -4.49 3.84 19.43
C MET A 186 -4.60 5.38 19.56
N ASP A 187 -4.51 6.11 18.46
CA ASP A 187 -4.81 7.55 18.45
C ASP A 187 -6.34 7.76 18.50
N ILE A 188 -6.87 7.89 19.72
CA ILE A 188 -8.29 8.09 19.96
C ILE A 188 -8.74 9.54 19.73
N SER A 189 -7.82 10.47 19.53
CA SER A 189 -8.12 11.91 19.38
C SER A 189 -8.99 12.22 18.15
N ARG A 190 -8.99 11.33 17.16
CA ARG A 190 -9.83 11.41 15.95
C ARG A 190 -11.31 11.05 16.18
N ILE A 191 -11.68 10.52 17.36
CA ILE A 191 -13.05 10.21 17.75
C ILE A 191 -13.52 11.29 18.71
N ALA A 192 -14.46 12.12 18.27
CA ALA A 192 -14.92 13.27 19.05
C ALA A 192 -15.55 12.85 20.40
N GLU A 193 -16.36 11.76 20.37
CA GLU A 193 -17.04 11.21 21.55
C GLU A 193 -16.78 9.71 21.65
N PRO A 194 -15.66 9.28 22.24
CA PRO A 194 -15.34 7.86 22.37
C PRO A 194 -16.35 7.14 23.26
N THR A 195 -16.85 6.01 22.81
CA THR A 195 -17.75 5.13 23.55
C THR A 195 -16.97 4.18 24.46
N GLU A 196 -17.65 3.52 25.42
CA GLU A 196 -17.06 2.45 26.24
C GLU A 196 -16.42 1.35 25.38
N LYS A 197 -17.09 0.94 24.28
CA LYS A 197 -16.53 -0.03 23.32
C LYS A 197 -15.24 0.45 22.63
N ASP A 198 -15.10 1.75 22.44
CA ASP A 198 -13.87 2.31 21.85
C ASP A 198 -12.74 2.26 22.88
N MET A 199 -13.03 2.49 24.16
CA MET A 199 -12.06 2.35 25.25
C MET A 199 -11.64 0.88 25.46
N GLU A 200 -12.57 -0.07 25.46
CA GLU A 200 -12.25 -1.52 25.51
C GLU A 200 -11.35 -1.94 24.35
N ARG A 201 -11.64 -1.43 23.14
CA ARG A 201 -10.82 -1.69 21.96
C ARG A 201 -9.43 -1.09 22.08
N LEU A 202 -9.31 0.13 22.59
CA LEU A 202 -8.03 0.78 22.84
C LEU A 202 -7.16 -0.05 23.80
N GLU A 203 -7.72 -0.55 24.90
CA GLU A 203 -6.98 -1.41 25.84
C GLU A 203 -6.52 -2.71 25.19
N ARG A 204 -7.38 -3.34 24.37
CA ARG A 204 -6.97 -4.51 23.59
C ARG A 204 -5.81 -4.20 22.62
N TYR A 205 -5.86 -3.07 21.90
CA TYR A 205 -4.79 -2.68 20.98
C TYR A 205 -3.47 -2.40 21.71
N LYS A 206 -3.50 -1.82 22.91
CA LYS A 206 -2.30 -1.63 23.75
C LYS A 206 -1.67 -2.97 24.14
N LEU A 207 -2.47 -3.95 24.52
CA LEU A 207 -1.99 -5.29 24.86
C LEU A 207 -1.38 -6.00 23.63
N GLU A 208 -2.05 -5.94 22.50
CA GLU A 208 -1.56 -6.51 21.24
C GLU A 208 -0.25 -5.83 20.80
N TYR A 209 -0.19 -4.52 20.85
CA TYR A 209 1.01 -3.74 20.53
C TYR A 209 2.19 -4.16 21.41
N LYS A 210 1.99 -4.25 22.73
CA LYS A 210 3.02 -4.69 23.67
C LYS A 210 3.52 -6.08 23.31
N ARG A 211 2.62 -7.04 23.07
CA ARG A 211 2.96 -8.40 22.67
C ARG A 211 3.82 -8.45 21.39
N LEU A 212 3.42 -7.70 20.37
CA LEU A 212 4.14 -7.63 19.10
C LEU A 212 5.51 -6.96 19.27
N MET A 213 5.62 -5.92 20.08
CA MET A 213 6.90 -5.28 20.44
C MET A 213 7.85 -6.22 21.17
N ASP A 214 7.34 -7.03 22.12
CA ASP A 214 8.13 -8.03 22.83
C ASP A 214 8.67 -9.11 21.87
N SER A 215 7.89 -9.45 20.83
CA SER A 215 8.33 -10.37 19.77
C SER A 215 9.37 -9.72 18.85
N PHE A 216 9.18 -8.45 18.51
CA PHE A 216 10.13 -7.70 17.66
C PHE A 216 11.51 -7.62 18.33
N SER A 217 11.57 -7.28 19.61
CA SER A 217 12.82 -7.15 20.39
C SER A 217 13.59 -8.46 20.60
N LYS A 218 12.94 -9.62 20.38
CA LYS A 218 13.59 -10.93 20.49
C LYS A 218 14.20 -11.40 19.17
N ASN A 219 13.79 -10.82 18.06
CA ASN A 219 14.17 -11.20 16.71
C ASN A 219 15.16 -10.22 16.04
N ASP A 220 15.50 -9.10 16.71
CA ASP A 220 16.59 -8.18 16.37
C ASP A 220 17.86 -8.54 17.15
#